data_591b8560302cc111ef4435872d10fb9f
#
_entry.id   591b8560302cc111ef4435872d10fb9f
#
_cell.length_a   1.000
_cell.length_b   1.000
_cell.length_c   1.000
_cell.angle_alpha   90.00
_cell.angle_beta   90.00
_cell.angle_gamma   90.00
#
_symmetry.space_group_name_H-M   'P 1'
#
loop_
_entity.id
_entity.type
_entity.pdbx_description
1 polymer ?
#
loop_
_entity_poly.entity_id
_entity_poly.type
_entity_poly.pdbx_seq_one_letter_code
_entity_poly.pdbx_strand_id
1 'polypeptide(L)'
;MRKILLVCAALACMTVSPVPAQDAAVKKIIEMGQNDNQVMHQLDILTNRFGGRLIGSDAYENAAEWMVREFKSWGLDVQLEEAGTVPVGFNRGPWFGRLLSDNGMILHFATPSYTSGTKGVQRGHAVMEPRNDEEFQQIKGRLNGAWVLISGKNVGWPIDRSASGDSIRAEIKKENNEIMKKNNDLRRRNWEN
;
A
#
# COMPACT_ATOMS: atom_id res chain seq x y z
N MET A 1 28.55 53.35 40.07
CA MET A 1 27.44 53.06 39.15
C MET A 1 27.89 53.03 37.67
N ARG A 2 28.71 53.98 37.18
CA ARG A 2 29.14 54.01 35.76
C ARG A 2 30.02 52.83 35.32
N LYS A 3 30.80 52.22 36.21
CA LYS A 3 31.68 51.07 35.91
C LYS A 3 30.90 49.74 35.85
N ILE A 4 29.82 49.62 36.58
CA ILE A 4 28.93 48.42 36.55
C ILE A 4 28.11 48.38 35.28
N LEU A 5 27.68 49.54 34.77
CA LEU A 5 26.93 49.64 33.51
C LEU A 5 27.77 49.23 32.29
N LEU A 6 29.06 49.51 32.29
CA LEU A 6 29.99 49.13 31.21
C LEU A 6 30.28 47.62 31.21
N VAL A 7 30.33 46.97 32.37
CA VAL A 7 30.53 45.53 32.48
C VAL A 7 29.26 44.78 32.04
N CYS A 8 28.05 45.24 32.36
CA CYS A 8 26.79 44.67 31.88
C CYS A 8 26.61 44.85 30.35
N ALA A 9 27.03 45.98 29.78
CA ALA A 9 27.01 46.18 28.33
C ALA A 9 27.98 45.26 27.59
N ALA A 10 29.14 44.98 28.15
CA ALA A 10 30.13 44.07 27.60
C ALA A 10 29.66 42.58 27.66
N LEU A 11 28.93 42.17 28.72
CA LEU A 11 28.35 40.84 28.82
C LEU A 11 27.15 40.63 27.87
N ALA A 12 26.38 41.68 27.59
CA ALA A 12 25.23 41.60 26.70
C ALA A 12 25.62 41.44 25.21
N CYS A 13 26.85 41.83 24.84
CA CYS A 13 27.37 41.65 23.47
C CYS A 13 27.93 40.24 23.16
N MET A 14 27.99 39.35 24.17
CA MET A 14 28.54 37.99 23.95
C MET A 14 27.49 36.93 23.57
N THR A 15 26.22 37.26 23.37
CA THR A 15 25.17 36.25 23.31
C THR A 15 24.45 36.07 21.94
N VAL A 16 24.98 36.63 20.85
CA VAL A 16 24.41 36.30 19.53
C VAL A 16 25.54 36.13 18.51
N SER A 17 26.24 35.00 18.62
CA SER A 17 26.98 34.51 17.46
C SER A 17 26.00 33.70 16.64
N PRO A 18 25.63 34.09 15.41
CA PRO A 18 24.97 33.18 14.48
C PRO A 18 25.91 32.01 14.27
N VAL A 19 25.41 30.79 14.44
CA VAL A 19 26.21 29.58 14.28
C VAL A 19 26.44 29.38 12.77
N PRO A 20 27.60 29.76 12.21
CA PRO A 20 27.82 29.69 10.76
C PRO A 20 27.86 28.27 10.22
N ALA A 21 28.07 27.28 11.08
CA ALA A 21 28.06 25.86 10.72
C ALA A 21 26.65 25.36 10.32
N GLN A 22 25.60 25.84 10.97
CA GLN A 22 24.23 25.44 10.67
C GLN A 22 23.78 25.99 9.31
N ASP A 23 24.20 27.20 8.96
CA ASP A 23 23.88 27.83 7.68
C ASP A 23 24.60 27.12 6.52
N ALA A 24 25.85 26.69 6.69
CA ALA A 24 26.61 25.92 5.72
C ALA A 24 26.02 24.51 5.50
N ALA A 25 25.58 23.82 6.54
CA ALA A 25 24.94 22.51 6.44
C ALA A 25 23.60 22.61 5.70
N VAL A 26 22.79 23.61 6.03
CA VAL A 26 21.48 23.84 5.36
C VAL A 26 21.69 24.15 3.87
N LYS A 27 22.63 24.99 3.52
CA LYS A 27 22.98 25.28 2.12
C LYS A 27 23.38 24.02 1.36
N LYS A 28 24.22 23.17 1.95
CA LYS A 28 24.64 21.90 1.35
C LYS A 28 23.49 20.94 1.16
N ILE A 29 22.57 20.83 2.13
CA ILE A 29 21.35 20.00 2.00
C ILE A 29 20.49 20.48 0.83
N ILE A 30 20.28 21.79 0.70
CA ILE A 30 19.51 22.37 -0.40
C ILE A 30 20.19 22.10 -1.74
N GLU A 31 21.49 22.31 -1.83
CA GLU A 31 22.28 22.06 -3.05
C GLU A 31 22.20 20.58 -3.48
N MET A 32 22.39 19.65 -2.54
CA MET A 32 22.24 18.22 -2.82
C MET A 32 20.82 17.87 -3.25
N GLY A 33 19.79 18.43 -2.60
CA GLY A 33 18.41 18.21 -2.97
C GLY A 33 18.04 18.72 -4.37
N GLN A 34 18.72 19.76 -4.84
CA GLN A 34 18.48 20.35 -6.17
C GLN A 34 19.32 19.68 -7.28
N ASN A 35 20.58 19.34 -7.00
CA ASN A 35 21.54 18.94 -8.02
C ASN A 35 21.92 17.46 -7.99
N ASP A 36 21.73 16.77 -6.86
CA ASP A 36 22.06 15.34 -6.68
C ASP A 36 20.94 14.63 -5.91
N ASN A 37 19.71 14.82 -6.39
CA ASN A 37 18.52 14.23 -5.76
C ASN A 37 18.37 12.77 -6.18
N GLN A 38 18.54 11.84 -5.23
CA GLN A 38 18.43 10.39 -5.44
C GLN A 38 17.02 9.83 -5.22
N VAL A 39 16.03 10.67 -4.90
CA VAL A 39 14.68 10.21 -4.52
C VAL A 39 14.03 9.36 -5.62
N MET A 40 14.12 9.80 -6.89
CA MET A 40 13.55 9.05 -8.00
C MET A 40 14.30 7.75 -8.28
N HIS A 41 15.61 7.71 -8.09
CA HIS A 41 16.39 6.48 -8.18
C HIS A 41 16.01 5.49 -7.10
N GLN A 42 15.88 5.94 -5.85
CA GLN A 42 15.44 5.10 -4.73
C GLN A 42 14.01 4.59 -4.96
N LEU A 43 13.12 5.45 -5.44
CA LEU A 43 11.75 5.08 -5.77
C LEU A 43 11.70 4.00 -6.86
N ASP A 44 12.50 4.13 -7.91
CA ASP A 44 12.60 3.15 -8.99
C ASP A 44 13.01 1.77 -8.47
N ILE A 45 14.04 1.72 -7.62
CA ILE A 45 14.48 0.47 -7.00
C ILE A 45 13.36 -0.15 -6.15
N LEU A 46 12.72 0.65 -5.30
CA LEU A 46 11.66 0.16 -4.41
C LEU A 46 10.43 -0.30 -5.17
N THR A 47 10.05 0.37 -6.24
CA THR A 47 8.82 0.05 -6.98
C THR A 47 9.03 -0.99 -8.07
N ASN A 48 10.14 -0.93 -8.81
CA ASN A 48 10.35 -1.76 -9.98
C ASN A 48 11.23 -2.99 -9.73
N ARG A 49 12.15 -2.94 -8.75
CA ARG A 49 12.97 -4.11 -8.40
C ARG A 49 12.36 -4.94 -7.29
N PHE A 50 11.93 -4.33 -6.19
CA PHE A 50 11.29 -5.04 -5.09
C PHE A 50 9.77 -5.19 -5.28
N GLY A 51 9.12 -4.23 -5.92
CA GLY A 51 7.68 -4.26 -6.20
C GLY A 51 6.83 -4.05 -4.96
N GLY A 52 5.71 -4.76 -4.89
CA GLY A 52 4.76 -4.66 -3.77
C GLY A 52 5.32 -5.27 -2.49
N ARG A 53 5.59 -4.42 -1.51
CA ARG A 53 6.19 -4.79 -0.21
C ARG A 53 5.10 -4.97 0.83
N LEU A 54 4.42 -6.11 0.78
CA LEU A 54 3.43 -6.48 1.78
C LEU A 54 4.12 -6.98 3.05
N ILE A 55 3.56 -6.67 4.21
CA ILE A 55 4.09 -7.16 5.50
C ILE A 55 4.12 -8.68 5.47
N GLY A 56 5.25 -9.27 5.88
CA GLY A 56 5.46 -10.73 5.84
C GLY A 56 5.65 -11.29 4.43
N SER A 57 6.15 -10.48 3.49
CA SER A 57 6.59 -10.93 2.16
C SER A 57 8.10 -10.85 2.02
N ASP A 58 8.68 -11.71 1.19
CA ASP A 58 10.10 -11.67 0.84
C ASP A 58 10.49 -10.31 0.22
N ALA A 59 9.59 -9.69 -0.54
CA ALA A 59 9.81 -8.37 -1.11
C ALA A 59 9.96 -7.29 -0.03
N TYR A 60 9.24 -7.41 1.08
CA TYR A 60 9.36 -6.49 2.21
C TYR A 60 10.71 -6.67 2.91
N GLU A 61 11.10 -7.90 3.23
CA GLU A 61 12.38 -8.22 3.89
C GLU A 61 13.57 -7.81 3.02
N ASN A 62 13.58 -8.20 1.76
CA ASN A 62 14.64 -7.82 0.82
C ASN A 62 14.79 -6.30 0.67
N ALA A 63 13.67 -5.56 0.66
CA ALA A 63 13.70 -4.10 0.60
C ALA A 63 14.24 -3.50 1.91
N ALA A 64 13.87 -4.04 3.07
CA ALA A 64 14.38 -3.59 4.37
C ALA A 64 15.89 -3.81 4.48
N GLU A 65 16.38 -4.98 4.11
CA GLU A 65 17.82 -5.27 4.06
C GLU A 65 18.57 -4.37 3.08
N TRP A 66 17.98 -4.09 1.92
CA TRP A 66 18.56 -3.15 0.97
C TRP A 66 18.66 -1.75 1.57
N MET A 67 17.61 -1.26 2.25
CA MET A 67 17.63 0.04 2.94
C MET A 67 18.74 0.11 4.00
N VAL A 68 18.97 -0.97 4.75
CA VAL A 68 20.09 -1.03 5.71
C VAL A 68 21.44 -0.86 5.00
N ARG A 69 21.64 -1.54 3.86
CA ARG A 69 22.87 -1.39 3.07
C ARG A 69 23.07 0.03 2.56
N GLU A 70 22.00 0.64 2.04
CA GLU A 70 22.03 2.02 1.55
C GLU A 70 22.40 3.01 2.67
N PHE A 71 21.74 2.94 3.81
CA PHE A 71 22.02 3.83 4.94
C PHE A 71 23.43 3.65 5.49
N LYS A 72 23.93 2.41 5.55
CA LYS A 72 25.31 2.15 5.93
C LYS A 72 26.29 2.72 4.92
N SER A 73 25.99 2.70 3.63
CA SER A 73 26.83 3.29 2.58
C SER A 73 26.94 4.83 2.74
N TRP A 74 25.94 5.45 3.35
CA TRP A 74 25.94 6.87 3.69
C TRP A 74 26.62 7.19 5.04
N GLY A 75 27.18 6.17 5.71
CA GLY A 75 27.89 6.32 6.98
C GLY A 75 26.97 6.33 8.20
N LEU A 76 25.72 5.93 8.06
CA LEU A 76 24.80 5.82 9.18
C LEU A 76 24.97 4.48 9.91
N ASP A 77 24.83 4.48 11.24
CA ASP A 77 24.70 3.26 12.02
C ASP A 77 23.24 2.83 12.03
N VAL A 78 22.97 1.68 11.42
CA VAL A 78 21.60 1.20 11.15
C VAL A 78 21.51 -0.28 11.38
N GLN A 79 20.42 -0.71 12.00
CA GLN A 79 20.05 -2.11 12.20
C GLN A 79 18.55 -2.32 11.93
N LEU A 80 18.16 -3.54 11.62
CA LEU A 80 16.76 -3.93 11.61
C LEU A 80 16.32 -4.24 13.04
N GLU A 81 15.12 -3.80 13.35
CA GLU A 81 14.45 -4.07 14.62
C GLU A 81 13.15 -4.81 14.35
N GLU A 82 12.87 -5.85 15.12
CA GLU A 82 11.60 -6.56 15.04
C GLU A 82 10.47 -5.67 15.59
N ALA A 83 9.53 -5.29 14.71
CA ALA A 83 8.38 -4.47 15.08
C ALA A 83 7.18 -5.29 15.55
N GLY A 84 7.16 -6.60 15.27
CA GLY A 84 6.09 -7.51 15.65
C GLY A 84 5.96 -8.70 14.69
N THR A 85 5.00 -9.56 15.00
CA THR A 85 4.73 -10.78 14.23
C THR A 85 3.35 -10.72 13.59
N VAL A 86 3.26 -11.09 12.32
CA VAL A 86 1.98 -11.26 11.61
C VAL A 86 1.66 -12.74 11.49
N PRO A 87 0.39 -13.16 11.64
CA PRO A 87 0.02 -14.56 11.63
C PRO A 87 0.19 -15.23 10.27
N VAL A 88 0.20 -14.44 9.19
CA VAL A 88 0.29 -14.93 7.80
C VAL A 88 1.15 -13.98 6.98
N GLY A 89 2.18 -14.50 6.33
CA GLY A 89 2.90 -13.81 5.26
C GLY A 89 2.21 -14.00 3.91
N PHE A 90 2.62 -13.23 2.91
CA PHE A 90 2.06 -13.35 1.57
C PHE A 90 3.10 -13.07 0.49
N ASN A 91 3.45 -14.11 -0.27
CA ASN A 91 4.20 -13.97 -1.51
C ASN A 91 3.30 -14.29 -2.69
N ARG A 92 3.24 -13.37 -3.65
CA ARG A 92 2.44 -13.57 -4.84
C ARG A 92 3.15 -14.51 -5.81
N GLY A 93 2.58 -15.70 -6.01
CA GLY A 93 3.03 -16.64 -7.02
C GLY A 93 2.49 -16.31 -8.42
N PRO A 94 2.88 -17.09 -9.43
CA PRO A 94 2.31 -16.98 -10.78
C PRO A 94 0.84 -17.43 -10.77
N TRP A 95 0.02 -16.77 -11.57
CA TRP A 95 -1.38 -17.15 -11.78
C TRP A 95 -1.74 -17.04 -13.26
N PHE A 96 -2.68 -17.86 -13.69
CA PHE A 96 -3.24 -17.79 -15.03
C PHE A 96 -4.71 -18.19 -15.01
N GLY A 97 -5.46 -17.71 -15.97
CA GLY A 97 -6.85 -18.10 -16.21
C GLY A 97 -7.13 -18.19 -17.71
N ARG A 98 -7.96 -19.15 -18.09
CA ARG A 98 -8.28 -19.38 -19.48
C ARG A 98 -9.73 -19.84 -19.61
N LEU A 99 -10.47 -19.29 -20.56
CA LEU A 99 -11.72 -19.87 -21.02
C LEU A 99 -11.40 -21.11 -21.87
N LEU A 100 -12.10 -22.22 -21.61
CA LEU A 100 -11.94 -23.44 -22.39
C LEU A 100 -12.81 -23.47 -23.64
N SER A 101 -13.84 -22.59 -23.69
CA SER A 101 -14.62 -22.22 -24.88
C SER A 101 -13.90 -21.12 -25.68
N ASP A 102 -14.44 -20.74 -26.78
CA ASP A 102 -14.02 -19.59 -27.60
C ASP A 102 -12.50 -19.55 -27.89
N ASN A 103 -11.98 -20.64 -28.43
CA ASN A 103 -10.56 -20.80 -28.77
C ASN A 103 -9.57 -20.62 -27.61
N GLY A 104 -10.05 -20.72 -26.36
CA GLY A 104 -9.21 -20.70 -25.20
C GLY A 104 -8.65 -19.35 -24.84
N MET A 105 -9.47 -18.32 -24.83
CA MET A 105 -9.10 -16.95 -24.48
C MET A 105 -8.43 -16.88 -23.12
N ILE A 106 -7.27 -16.22 -23.06
CA ILE A 106 -6.56 -15.97 -21.80
C ILE A 106 -7.25 -14.82 -21.07
N LEU A 107 -7.48 -15.01 -19.77
CA LEU A 107 -8.08 -14.01 -18.91
C LEU A 107 -6.97 -13.17 -18.25
N HIS A 108 -7.11 -11.86 -18.36
CA HIS A 108 -6.29 -10.91 -17.59
C HIS A 108 -7.01 -10.56 -16.29
N PHE A 109 -6.42 -10.93 -15.16
CA PHE A 109 -7.01 -10.71 -13.85
C PHE A 109 -5.94 -10.49 -12.79
N ALA A 110 -6.33 -10.04 -11.62
CA ALA A 110 -5.49 -9.98 -10.44
C ALA A 110 -6.18 -10.70 -9.26
N THR A 111 -5.37 -11.18 -8.33
CA THR A 111 -5.86 -11.78 -7.09
C THR A 111 -5.65 -10.81 -5.93
N PRO A 112 -6.57 -10.70 -4.97
CA PRO A 112 -6.34 -9.93 -3.75
C PRO A 112 -5.11 -10.45 -3.00
N SER A 113 -4.48 -9.56 -2.24
CA SER A 113 -3.38 -9.95 -1.35
C SER A 113 -3.91 -10.75 -0.15
N TYR A 114 -3.06 -11.58 0.44
CA TYR A 114 -3.39 -12.46 1.58
C TYR A 114 -4.52 -13.46 1.31
N THR A 115 -4.70 -13.83 0.03
CA THR A 115 -5.58 -14.92 -0.35
C THR A 115 -4.78 -16.18 -0.62
N SER A 116 -5.34 -17.34 -0.27
CA SER A 116 -4.72 -18.63 -0.60
C SER A 116 -4.74 -18.88 -2.10
N GLY A 117 -3.72 -19.57 -2.59
CA GLY A 117 -3.71 -20.11 -3.95
C GLY A 117 -4.63 -21.33 -4.09
N THR A 118 -4.79 -21.78 -5.33
CA THR A 118 -5.47 -23.04 -5.62
C THR A 118 -4.54 -24.24 -5.45
N LYS A 119 -5.08 -25.40 -5.12
CA LYS A 119 -4.33 -26.67 -5.14
C LYS A 119 -4.23 -27.16 -6.58
N GLY A 120 -3.22 -26.66 -7.32
CA GLY A 120 -3.04 -26.94 -8.73
C GLY A 120 -4.08 -26.26 -9.62
N VAL A 121 -4.17 -26.70 -10.88
CA VAL A 121 -5.10 -26.16 -11.86
C VAL A 121 -6.54 -26.55 -11.51
N GLN A 122 -7.39 -25.57 -11.33
CA GLN A 122 -8.83 -25.75 -11.10
C GLN A 122 -9.59 -25.55 -12.42
N ARG A 123 -10.50 -26.48 -12.70
CA ARG A 123 -11.39 -26.40 -13.86
C ARG A 123 -12.84 -26.47 -13.36
N GLY A 124 -13.68 -25.61 -13.89
CA GLY A 124 -15.10 -25.57 -13.54
C GLY A 124 -15.88 -24.73 -14.52
N HIS A 125 -17.18 -24.90 -14.52
CA HIS A 125 -18.08 -24.03 -15.24
C HIS A 125 -18.30 -22.73 -14.46
N ALA A 126 -18.77 -21.69 -15.14
CA ALA A 126 -19.09 -20.42 -14.52
C ALA A 126 -20.59 -20.30 -14.27
N VAL A 127 -20.95 -19.73 -13.14
CA VAL A 127 -22.32 -19.33 -12.77
C VAL A 127 -22.31 -17.87 -12.31
N MET A 128 -23.41 -17.16 -12.56
CA MET A 128 -23.58 -15.82 -11.99
C MET A 128 -23.97 -15.93 -10.52
N GLU A 129 -23.50 -14.99 -9.70
CA GLU A 129 -23.92 -14.84 -8.31
C GLU A 129 -25.45 -14.67 -8.24
N PRO A 130 -26.18 -15.48 -7.42
CA PRO A 130 -27.62 -15.32 -7.27
C PRO A 130 -27.92 -14.03 -6.49
N ARG A 131 -28.94 -13.31 -6.90
CA ARG A 131 -29.35 -12.02 -6.32
C ARG A 131 -30.38 -12.16 -5.20
N ASN A 132 -31.05 -13.29 -5.16
CA ASN A 132 -32.10 -13.60 -4.19
C ASN A 132 -32.20 -15.12 -3.95
N ASP A 133 -33.06 -15.52 -3.02
CA ASP A 133 -33.21 -16.92 -2.62
C ASP A 133 -33.79 -17.81 -3.74
N GLU A 134 -34.66 -17.27 -4.58
CA GLU A 134 -35.22 -18.01 -5.71
C GLU A 134 -34.13 -18.37 -6.73
N GLU A 135 -33.32 -17.41 -7.12
CA GLU A 135 -32.16 -17.62 -8.02
C GLU A 135 -31.15 -18.60 -7.40
N PHE A 136 -30.90 -18.48 -6.08
CA PHE A 136 -30.04 -19.43 -5.36
C PHE A 136 -30.57 -20.84 -5.45
N GLN A 137 -31.90 -21.06 -5.19
CA GLN A 137 -32.50 -22.39 -5.28
C GLN A 137 -32.36 -22.99 -6.69
N GLN A 138 -32.44 -22.17 -7.73
CA GLN A 138 -32.26 -22.59 -9.14
C GLN A 138 -30.88 -23.09 -9.45
N ILE A 139 -29.83 -22.46 -8.88
CA ILE A 139 -28.43 -22.75 -9.21
C ILE A 139 -27.69 -23.57 -8.16
N LYS A 140 -28.27 -23.80 -6.97
CA LYS A 140 -27.59 -24.47 -5.85
C LYS A 140 -26.97 -25.83 -6.22
N GLY A 141 -27.64 -26.58 -7.09
CA GLY A 141 -27.15 -27.87 -7.59
C GLY A 141 -25.96 -27.76 -8.55
N ARG A 142 -25.68 -26.56 -9.05
CA ARG A 142 -24.58 -26.26 -9.99
C ARG A 142 -23.43 -25.54 -9.32
N LEU A 143 -23.50 -25.24 -8.02
CA LEU A 143 -22.44 -24.49 -7.34
C LEU A 143 -21.20 -25.34 -7.04
N ASN A 144 -21.36 -26.64 -6.92
CA ASN A 144 -20.24 -27.52 -6.67
C ASN A 144 -19.28 -27.54 -7.87
N GLY A 145 -18.04 -27.14 -7.64
CA GLY A 145 -17.01 -27.03 -8.68
C GLY A 145 -17.19 -25.86 -9.66
N ALA A 146 -18.07 -24.92 -9.35
CA ALA A 146 -18.31 -23.75 -10.18
C ALA A 146 -17.41 -22.56 -9.80
N TRP A 147 -17.10 -21.74 -10.81
CA TRP A 147 -16.63 -20.37 -10.61
C TRP A 147 -17.82 -19.44 -10.52
N VAL A 148 -17.99 -18.79 -9.36
CA VAL A 148 -19.08 -17.84 -9.17
C VAL A 148 -18.62 -16.47 -9.62
N LEU A 149 -19.28 -15.92 -10.63
CA LEU A 149 -19.03 -14.59 -11.17
C LEU A 149 -19.88 -13.57 -10.41
N ILE A 150 -19.22 -12.70 -9.67
CA ILE A 150 -19.87 -11.60 -8.96
C ILE A 150 -19.89 -10.39 -9.89
N SER A 151 -21.07 -9.84 -10.13
CA SER A 151 -21.23 -8.62 -10.89
C SER A 151 -20.75 -7.43 -10.08
N GLY A 152 -19.75 -6.72 -10.58
CA GLY A 152 -19.25 -5.50 -9.96
C GLY A 152 -18.82 -4.50 -11.02
N LYS A 153 -19.17 -3.24 -10.85
CA LYS A 153 -18.55 -2.15 -11.60
C LYS A 153 -17.21 -1.83 -10.95
N ASN A 154 -16.12 -2.13 -11.61
CA ASN A 154 -14.85 -1.57 -11.24
C ASN A 154 -14.72 -0.19 -11.89
N VAL A 155 -15.13 0.84 -11.18
CA VAL A 155 -15.01 2.24 -11.64
C VAL A 155 -13.59 2.80 -11.45
N GLY A 156 -12.69 2.01 -10.87
CA GLY A 156 -11.36 2.46 -10.50
C GLY A 156 -11.38 3.47 -9.34
N TRP A 157 -10.21 3.93 -8.99
CA TRP A 157 -10.04 5.03 -8.02
C TRP A 157 -9.34 6.18 -8.74
N PRO A 158 -9.99 7.34 -8.92
CA PRO A 158 -9.36 8.46 -9.59
C PRO A 158 -8.19 8.98 -8.77
N ILE A 159 -7.03 9.09 -9.42
CA ILE A 159 -5.77 9.56 -8.82
C ILE A 159 -5.56 11.06 -9.03
N ASP A 160 -6.29 11.67 -9.95
CA ASP A 160 -6.24 13.11 -10.16
C ASP A 160 -6.92 13.88 -9.00
N ARG A 161 -6.60 15.15 -8.85
CA ARG A 161 -7.16 16.05 -7.84
C ARG A 161 -8.13 17.06 -8.44
N SER A 162 -8.72 16.73 -9.59
CA SER A 162 -9.77 17.55 -10.20
C SER A 162 -11.07 17.51 -9.38
N ALA A 163 -11.92 18.51 -9.55
CA ALA A 163 -13.24 18.53 -8.91
C ALA A 163 -14.11 17.34 -9.32
N SER A 164 -13.98 16.85 -10.57
CA SER A 164 -14.65 15.63 -11.02
C SER A 164 -14.09 14.39 -10.33
N GLY A 165 -12.76 14.30 -10.15
CA GLY A 165 -12.11 13.22 -9.40
C GLY A 165 -12.54 13.22 -7.92
N ASP A 166 -12.71 14.39 -7.30
CA ASP A 166 -13.22 14.52 -5.93
C ASP A 166 -14.68 14.03 -5.81
N SER A 167 -15.52 14.36 -6.77
CA SER A 167 -16.92 13.91 -6.81
C SER A 167 -17.00 12.38 -6.94
N ILE A 168 -16.22 11.78 -7.84
CA ILE A 168 -16.17 10.33 -8.01
C ILE A 168 -15.63 9.64 -6.75
N ARG A 169 -14.58 10.18 -6.11
CA ARG A 169 -14.07 9.65 -4.83
C ARG A 169 -15.12 9.69 -3.72
N ALA A 170 -15.89 10.77 -3.63
CA ALA A 170 -16.96 10.91 -2.65
C ALA A 170 -18.08 9.89 -2.88
N GLU A 171 -18.46 9.64 -4.13
CA GLU A 171 -19.46 8.65 -4.50
C GLU A 171 -18.99 7.21 -4.17
N ILE A 172 -17.77 6.85 -4.59
CA ILE A 172 -17.17 5.55 -4.26
C ILE A 172 -17.08 5.35 -2.74
N LYS A 173 -16.69 6.38 -1.99
CA LYS A 173 -16.63 6.32 -0.53
C LYS A 173 -17.99 6.07 0.09
N LYS A 174 -19.04 6.70 -0.43
CA LYS A 174 -20.42 6.49 0.01
C LYS A 174 -20.86 5.05 -0.25
N GLU A 175 -20.68 4.55 -1.48
CA GLU A 175 -21.01 3.16 -1.83
C GLU A 175 -20.26 2.14 -0.95
N ASN A 176 -18.96 2.32 -0.77
CA ASN A 176 -18.16 1.45 0.09
C ASN A 176 -18.64 1.45 1.55
N ASN A 177 -19.06 2.60 2.08
CA ASN A 177 -19.61 2.68 3.44
C ASN A 177 -20.95 1.93 3.55
N GLU A 178 -21.81 2.00 2.53
CA GLU A 178 -23.07 1.26 2.49
C GLU A 178 -22.83 -0.27 2.42
N ILE A 179 -21.88 -0.69 1.58
CA ILE A 179 -21.47 -2.11 1.49
C ILE A 179 -20.89 -2.59 2.83
N MET A 180 -20.00 -1.80 3.46
CA MET A 180 -19.44 -2.16 4.77
C MET A 180 -20.51 -2.28 5.84
N LYS A 181 -21.48 -1.37 5.88
CA LYS A 181 -22.62 -1.44 6.80
C LYS A 181 -23.42 -2.71 6.59
N LYS A 182 -23.78 -3.02 5.35
CA LYS A 182 -24.50 -4.25 4.98
C LYS A 182 -23.74 -5.51 5.39
N ASN A 183 -22.43 -5.55 5.12
CA ASN A 183 -21.58 -6.68 5.48
C ASN A 183 -21.46 -6.85 7.00
N ASN A 184 -21.39 -5.78 7.76
CA ASN A 184 -21.36 -5.84 9.22
C ASN A 184 -22.69 -6.32 9.79
N ASP A 185 -23.82 -5.90 9.21
CA ASP A 185 -25.15 -6.38 9.60
C ASP A 185 -25.33 -7.86 9.27
N LEU A 186 -24.80 -8.34 8.15
CA LEU A 186 -24.78 -9.76 7.80
C LEU A 186 -23.91 -10.58 8.74
N ARG A 187 -22.71 -10.09 9.07
CA ARG A 187 -21.82 -10.74 10.04
C ARG A 187 -22.49 -10.87 11.42
N ARG A 188 -23.13 -9.79 11.90
CA ARG A 188 -23.84 -9.81 13.17
C ARG A 188 -24.96 -10.87 13.19
N ARG A 189 -25.79 -10.92 12.14
CA ARG A 189 -26.85 -11.95 12.03
C ARG A 189 -26.31 -13.38 11.97
N ASN A 190 -25.16 -13.59 11.32
CA ASN A 190 -24.51 -14.90 11.27
C ASN A 190 -23.88 -15.32 12.61
N TRP A 191 -23.63 -14.36 13.51
CA TRP A 191 -23.15 -14.63 14.87
C TRP A 191 -24.28 -14.93 15.86
N GLU A 192 -25.47 -14.41 15.59
CA GLU A 192 -26.67 -14.59 16.42
C GLU A 192 -27.43 -15.89 16.11
N ASN A 193 -27.09 -16.60 15.02
CA ASN A 193 -27.61 -17.91 14.62
C ASN A 193 -26.59 -19.02 14.92
#